data_b5273a811c4a283c351fc418b80e6696
#
_entry.id   b5273a811c4a283c351fc418b80e6696
#
_cell.length_a   1.000
_cell.length_b   1.000
_cell.length_c   1.000
_cell.angle_alpha   90.00
_cell.angle_beta   90.00
_cell.angle_gamma   90.00
#
_symmetry.space_group_name_H-M   'P 1'
#
loop_
_entity.id
_entity.type
_entity.pdbx_description
1 polymer ?
#
loop_
_entity_poly.entity_id
_entity_poly.type
_entity_poly.pdbx_seq_one_letter_code
_entity_poly.pdbx_strand_id
1 'polypeptide(L)'
;MHINRISNFKEYQSHIQKNNRQIKVLRGIDFKLNQKIKTHKQFYIDGYSWTAQSNSKFLVDTLYSNGNELNLRERLICNKTKLNNRIRGCIHVFETLFKPQLRDKIYMTEQVSLLAKWMNNKYDNVVGSECFEDDTLMHKIKLLVKYFPSKIKHQDLTKLNFNSDIFNYVLSFDCFEHIPQYKKALKEVFRVLKPNGKLLFSVPFDLNSQSNLVRATISEGEIKHLTTPEYHGDPLSKKGCLSFYTLGGSC
;
A
#
# COMPACT_ATOMS: atom_id res chain seq x y z
N MET A 1 10.77 -1.06 19.29
CA MET A 1 10.90 -0.06 18.20
C MET A 1 10.35 1.25 18.74
N HIS A 2 11.16 2.33 18.82
CA HIS A 2 10.65 3.65 19.20
C HIS A 2 10.06 4.30 17.95
N ILE A 3 8.79 4.71 18.04
CA ILE A 3 8.14 5.51 17.00
C ILE A 3 8.51 6.96 17.27
N ASN A 4 9.28 7.57 16.39
CA ASN A 4 9.44 9.01 16.41
C ASN A 4 8.22 9.63 15.71
N ARG A 5 7.45 10.44 16.43
CA ARG A 5 6.43 11.26 15.82
C ARG A 5 7.12 12.30 14.94
N ILE A 6 6.77 12.32 13.67
CA ILE A 6 7.21 13.31 12.69
C ILE A 6 5.96 14.06 12.28
N SER A 7 5.91 15.37 12.60
CA SER A 7 4.71 16.18 12.42
C SER A 7 4.82 17.15 11.25
N ASN A 8 6.01 17.28 10.68
CA ASN A 8 6.27 18.20 9.56
C ASN A 8 7.54 17.81 8.79
N PHE A 9 7.71 18.42 7.62
CA PHE A 9 8.82 18.13 6.72
C PHE A 9 10.20 18.41 7.34
N LYS A 10 10.35 19.44 8.16
CA LYS A 10 11.61 19.77 8.84
C LYS A 10 12.03 18.68 9.83
N GLU A 11 11.07 18.15 10.59
CA GLU A 11 11.31 17.02 11.49
C GLU A 11 11.69 15.76 10.73
N TYR A 12 11.05 15.51 9.58
CA TYR A 12 11.41 14.42 8.67
C TYR A 12 12.85 14.56 8.18
N GLN A 13 13.27 15.74 7.70
CA GLN A 13 14.65 15.98 7.27
C GLN A 13 15.66 15.74 8.42
N SER A 14 15.34 16.23 9.62
CA SER A 14 16.16 15.98 10.81
C SER A 14 16.26 14.49 11.14
N HIS A 15 15.15 13.74 11.01
CA HIS A 15 15.13 12.31 11.21
C HIS A 15 16.03 11.57 10.20
N ILE A 16 15.98 11.95 8.92
CA ILE A 16 16.85 11.39 7.88
C ILE A 16 18.32 11.67 8.18
N GLN A 17 18.67 12.88 8.61
CA GLN A 17 20.04 13.23 8.99
C GLN A 17 20.55 12.40 10.19
N LYS A 18 19.74 12.26 11.22
CA LYS A 18 20.08 11.44 12.42
C LYS A 18 20.32 9.96 12.07
N ASN A 19 19.58 9.44 11.10
CA ASN A 19 19.66 8.03 10.68
C ASN A 19 20.55 7.83 9.43
N ASN A 20 21.33 8.83 9.04
CA ASN A 20 22.11 8.82 7.79
C ASN A 20 23.04 7.60 7.68
N ARG A 21 23.64 7.12 8.80
CA ARG A 21 24.49 5.92 8.79
C ARG A 21 23.71 4.68 8.33
N GLN A 22 22.51 4.46 8.88
CA GLN A 22 21.67 3.32 8.52
C GLN A 22 21.18 3.42 7.07
N ILE A 23 20.78 4.64 6.65
CA ILE A 23 20.35 4.91 5.27
C ILE A 23 21.49 4.66 4.28
N LYS A 24 22.73 5.04 4.60
CA LYS A 24 23.90 4.73 3.77
C LYS A 24 24.15 3.24 3.62
N VAL A 25 23.94 2.45 4.68
CA VAL A 25 24.05 0.98 4.61
C VAL A 25 23.01 0.41 3.65
N LEU A 26 21.74 0.82 3.76
CA LEU A 26 20.66 0.40 2.87
C LEU A 26 20.95 0.77 1.42
N ARG A 27 21.34 2.02 1.15
CA ARG A 27 21.75 2.45 -0.20
C ARG A 27 22.94 1.66 -0.76
N GLY A 28 23.87 1.23 0.11
CA GLY A 28 24.97 0.35 -0.27
C GLY A 28 24.50 -1.04 -0.70
N ILE A 29 23.45 -1.57 -0.07
CA ILE A 29 22.80 -2.82 -0.47
C ILE A 29 22.12 -2.62 -1.83
N ASP A 30 21.32 -1.56 -1.98
CA ASP A 30 20.64 -1.24 -3.24
C ASP A 30 21.64 -1.12 -4.40
N PHE A 31 22.75 -0.42 -4.18
CA PHE A 31 23.82 -0.28 -5.17
C PHE A 31 24.38 -1.66 -5.59
N LYS A 32 24.69 -2.54 -4.63
CA LYS A 32 25.21 -3.88 -4.92
C LYS A 32 24.22 -4.72 -5.73
N LEU A 33 22.92 -4.65 -5.41
CA LEU A 33 21.88 -5.35 -6.14
C LEU A 33 21.75 -4.81 -7.57
N ASN A 34 21.80 -3.48 -7.73
CA ASN A 34 21.79 -2.82 -9.05
C ASN A 34 23.01 -3.16 -9.91
N GLN A 35 24.19 -3.37 -9.32
CA GLN A 35 25.34 -3.85 -10.08
C GLN A 35 25.19 -5.32 -10.50
N LYS A 36 24.73 -6.17 -9.58
CA LYS A 36 24.56 -7.59 -9.85
C LYS A 36 23.52 -7.89 -10.93
N ILE A 37 22.42 -7.13 -10.99
CA ILE A 37 21.36 -7.34 -11.99
C ILE A 37 21.81 -7.07 -13.41
N LYS A 38 22.86 -6.25 -13.63
CA LYS A 38 23.43 -5.98 -14.96
C LYS A 38 23.98 -7.21 -15.64
N THR A 39 24.42 -8.21 -14.86
CA THR A 39 24.98 -9.47 -15.35
C THR A 39 24.01 -10.66 -15.21
N HIS A 40 22.89 -10.48 -14.52
CA HIS A 40 21.90 -11.51 -14.24
C HIS A 40 20.50 -10.98 -14.53
N LYS A 41 19.72 -11.69 -15.33
CA LYS A 41 18.30 -11.30 -15.58
C LYS A 41 17.45 -11.28 -14.31
N GLN A 42 17.75 -12.19 -13.39
CA GLN A 42 17.14 -12.29 -12.07
C GLN A 42 18.02 -13.15 -11.15
N PHE A 43 17.89 -12.98 -9.85
CA PHE A 43 18.55 -13.82 -8.85
C PHE A 43 17.82 -13.78 -7.53
N TYR A 44 18.22 -14.65 -6.60
CA TYR A 44 17.69 -14.66 -5.25
C TYR A 44 18.74 -14.19 -4.26
N ILE A 45 18.27 -13.51 -3.19
CA ILE A 45 19.07 -13.24 -1.99
C ILE A 45 18.43 -13.92 -0.80
N ASP A 46 19.24 -14.38 0.13
CA ASP A 46 18.77 -15.01 1.35
C ASP A 46 18.51 -13.96 2.43
N GLY A 47 17.55 -14.22 3.31
CA GLY A 47 17.22 -13.36 4.44
C GLY A 47 16.07 -13.92 5.27
N TYR A 48 15.78 -13.28 6.41
CA TYR A 48 14.64 -13.64 7.24
C TYR A 48 13.36 -12.93 6.74
N SER A 49 12.29 -13.68 6.59
CA SER A 49 10.96 -13.15 6.26
C SER A 49 10.08 -13.12 7.50
N TRP A 50 9.73 -11.90 7.97
CA TRP A 50 8.78 -11.73 9.05
C TRP A 50 7.41 -12.37 8.74
N THR A 51 6.92 -12.19 7.54
CA THR A 51 5.60 -12.72 7.12
C THR A 51 5.57 -14.24 6.96
N ALA A 52 6.72 -14.89 6.76
CA ALA A 52 6.85 -16.35 6.71
C ALA A 52 7.39 -16.93 8.03
N GLN A 53 7.80 -16.09 8.99
CA GLN A 53 8.45 -16.46 10.26
C GLN A 53 9.61 -17.44 10.07
N SER A 54 10.42 -17.25 9.00
CA SER A 54 11.51 -18.16 8.66
C SER A 54 12.49 -17.55 7.67
N ASN A 55 13.67 -18.15 7.56
CA ASN A 55 14.60 -17.88 6.47
C ASN A 55 13.94 -18.16 5.13
N SER A 56 14.12 -17.26 4.19
CA SER A 56 13.45 -17.22 2.90
C SER A 56 14.39 -16.69 1.82
N LYS A 57 14.05 -16.94 0.56
CA LYS A 57 14.72 -16.36 -0.60
C LYS A 57 13.86 -15.23 -1.16
N PHE A 58 14.49 -14.12 -1.53
CA PHE A 58 13.84 -12.97 -2.09
C PHE A 58 14.27 -12.76 -3.53
N LEU A 59 13.31 -12.77 -4.46
CA LEU A 59 13.55 -12.56 -5.87
C LEU A 59 13.92 -11.11 -6.14
N VAL A 60 15.04 -10.90 -6.81
CA VAL A 60 15.47 -9.64 -7.39
C VAL A 60 15.36 -9.78 -8.91
N ASP A 61 14.64 -8.88 -9.56
CA ASP A 61 14.48 -8.81 -11.01
C ASP A 61 14.22 -7.36 -11.45
N THR A 62 14.10 -7.13 -12.74
CA THR A 62 13.91 -5.79 -13.33
C THR A 62 12.47 -5.38 -13.52
N LEU A 63 11.50 -6.18 -13.07
CA LEU A 63 10.09 -5.81 -13.21
C LEU A 63 9.79 -4.51 -12.42
N TYR A 64 9.08 -3.59 -13.05
CA TYR A 64 8.79 -2.23 -12.53
C TYR A 64 10.03 -1.35 -12.30
N SER A 65 11.20 -1.71 -12.82
CA SER A 65 12.41 -0.89 -12.75
C SER A 65 12.27 0.35 -13.63
N ASN A 66 12.88 1.45 -13.19
CA ASN A 66 12.97 2.67 -13.97
C ASN A 66 14.39 2.80 -14.53
N GLY A 67 14.56 2.47 -15.81
CA GLY A 67 15.87 2.51 -16.46
C GLY A 67 16.89 1.59 -15.77
N ASN A 68 17.88 2.20 -15.11
CA ASN A 68 18.98 1.48 -14.46
C ASN A 68 18.76 1.16 -12.98
N GLU A 69 17.64 1.56 -12.40
CA GLU A 69 17.37 1.38 -10.97
C GLU A 69 16.28 0.35 -10.73
N LEU A 70 16.60 -0.66 -9.91
CA LEU A 70 15.65 -1.68 -9.48
C LEU A 70 14.55 -1.07 -8.61
N ASN A 71 13.32 -1.45 -8.85
CA ASN A 71 12.22 -1.12 -7.96
C ASN A 71 12.15 -2.11 -6.79
N LEU A 72 13.09 -1.99 -5.84
CA LEU A 72 13.16 -2.87 -4.67
C LEU A 72 11.95 -2.71 -3.74
N ARG A 73 11.20 -1.62 -3.82
CA ARG A 73 9.96 -1.41 -3.09
C ARG A 73 8.88 -2.43 -3.51
N GLU A 74 8.66 -2.58 -4.81
CA GLU A 74 7.64 -3.48 -5.36
C GLU A 74 8.17 -4.88 -5.68
N ARG A 75 9.49 -5.07 -5.58
CA ARG A 75 10.12 -6.37 -5.79
C ARG A 75 10.67 -6.95 -4.49
N LEU A 76 11.74 -7.71 -4.50
CA LEU A 76 12.18 -8.55 -3.38
C LEU A 76 11.07 -9.49 -2.92
N ILE A 77 10.49 -10.19 -3.88
CA ILE A 77 9.36 -11.10 -3.64
C ILE A 77 9.78 -12.29 -2.79
N CYS A 78 9.16 -12.46 -1.65
CA CYS A 78 9.41 -13.62 -0.79
C CYS A 78 8.94 -14.91 -1.47
N ASN A 79 9.83 -15.91 -1.57
CA ASN A 79 9.52 -17.17 -2.24
C ASN A 79 8.40 -17.97 -1.54
N LYS A 80 8.18 -17.78 -0.24
CA LYS A 80 7.16 -18.48 0.56
C LYS A 80 5.81 -17.76 0.53
N THR A 81 5.78 -16.48 0.87
CA THR A 81 4.52 -15.72 0.98
C THR A 81 4.09 -15.04 -0.32
N LYS A 82 5.00 -14.94 -1.29
CA LYS A 82 4.82 -14.19 -2.55
C LYS A 82 4.59 -12.68 -2.38
N LEU A 83 4.68 -12.18 -1.16
CA LEU A 83 4.54 -10.76 -0.85
C LEU A 83 5.81 -9.99 -1.25
N ASN A 84 5.61 -8.78 -1.78
CA ASN A 84 6.69 -7.84 -2.12
C ASN A 84 7.28 -7.17 -0.86
N ASN A 85 8.34 -6.41 -1.04
CA ASN A 85 9.06 -5.80 0.08
C ASN A 85 8.22 -4.76 0.83
N ARG A 86 7.49 -3.91 0.11
CA ARG A 86 6.62 -2.89 0.70
C ARG A 86 5.58 -3.52 1.63
N ILE A 87 4.84 -4.48 1.12
CA ILE A 87 3.78 -5.16 1.88
C ILE A 87 4.34 -5.90 3.10
N ARG A 88 5.49 -6.59 2.94
CA ARG A 88 6.14 -7.24 4.09
C ARG A 88 6.57 -6.23 5.16
N GLY A 89 7.07 -5.06 4.73
CA GLY A 89 7.40 -3.95 5.62
C GLY A 89 6.16 -3.41 6.36
N CYS A 90 5.06 -3.20 5.65
CA CYS A 90 3.80 -2.74 6.25
C CYS A 90 3.26 -3.75 7.28
N ILE A 91 3.28 -5.05 6.97
CA ILE A 91 2.87 -6.09 7.93
C ILE A 91 3.79 -6.10 9.15
N HIS A 92 5.11 -5.99 8.96
CA HIS A 92 6.05 -5.93 10.08
C HIS A 92 5.77 -4.75 11.00
N VAL A 93 5.52 -3.56 10.43
CA VAL A 93 5.11 -2.36 11.19
C VAL A 93 3.79 -2.61 11.91
N PHE A 94 2.77 -3.13 11.24
CA PHE A 94 1.46 -3.43 11.81
C PHE A 94 1.59 -4.33 13.04
N GLU A 95 2.30 -5.45 12.92
CA GLU A 95 2.40 -6.43 14.00
C GLU A 95 3.30 -5.98 15.15
N THR A 96 4.38 -5.26 14.87
CA THR A 96 5.33 -4.84 15.91
C THR A 96 4.87 -3.61 16.68
N LEU A 97 4.20 -2.66 16.02
CA LEU A 97 3.77 -1.41 16.64
C LEU A 97 2.35 -1.45 17.17
N PHE A 98 1.42 -2.04 16.40
CA PHE A 98 0.01 -2.08 16.82
C PHE A 98 -0.31 -3.32 17.64
N LYS A 99 0.45 -4.40 17.47
CA LYS A 99 0.30 -5.67 18.21
C LYS A 99 -1.13 -6.20 18.18
N PRO A 100 -1.71 -6.38 16.98
CA PRO A 100 -3.10 -6.80 16.84
C PRO A 100 -3.32 -8.17 17.47
N GLN A 101 -4.50 -8.35 18.06
CA GLN A 101 -4.96 -9.64 18.54
C GLN A 101 -5.66 -10.40 17.39
N LEU A 102 -5.69 -11.74 17.45
CA LEU A 102 -6.31 -12.56 16.38
C LEU A 102 -7.77 -12.19 16.12
N ARG A 103 -8.51 -11.82 17.17
CA ARG A 103 -9.95 -11.47 17.11
C ARG A 103 -10.24 -9.99 16.86
N ASP A 104 -9.22 -9.16 16.68
CA ASP A 104 -9.44 -7.74 16.35
C ASP A 104 -10.16 -7.61 15.01
N LYS A 105 -11.09 -6.67 14.93
CA LYS A 105 -11.77 -6.36 13.66
C LYS A 105 -10.88 -5.47 12.81
N ILE A 106 -10.49 -5.97 11.66
CA ILE A 106 -9.59 -5.30 10.72
C ILE A 106 -10.33 -5.04 9.42
N TYR A 107 -10.35 -3.79 8.97
CA TYR A 107 -10.82 -3.45 7.64
C TYR A 107 -9.64 -3.20 6.71
N MET A 108 -9.74 -3.70 5.47
CA MET A 108 -8.75 -3.51 4.42
C MET A 108 -9.40 -2.89 3.18
N THR A 109 -8.74 -1.92 2.58
CA THR A 109 -9.20 -1.28 1.34
C THR A 109 -8.91 -2.10 0.08
N GLU A 110 -8.59 -3.37 0.27
CA GLU A 110 -8.34 -4.37 -0.77
C GLU A 110 -8.86 -5.73 -0.32
N GLN A 111 -9.34 -6.55 -1.25
CA GLN A 111 -9.90 -7.87 -0.95
C GLN A 111 -9.28 -9.00 -1.78
N VAL A 112 -8.82 -8.68 -3.00
CA VAL A 112 -8.37 -9.70 -3.96
C VAL A 112 -6.85 -9.86 -4.05
N SER A 113 -6.11 -9.18 -3.20
CA SER A 113 -4.65 -9.20 -3.17
C SER A 113 -4.06 -10.39 -2.40
N LEU A 114 -2.77 -10.65 -2.62
CA LEU A 114 -2.00 -11.61 -1.82
C LEU A 114 -1.94 -11.19 -0.35
N LEU A 115 -1.94 -9.88 -0.08
CA LEU A 115 -2.02 -9.37 1.29
C LEU A 115 -3.34 -9.74 1.95
N ALA A 116 -4.46 -9.51 1.28
CA ALA A 116 -5.78 -9.87 1.82
C ALA A 116 -5.86 -11.38 2.13
N LYS A 117 -5.34 -12.23 1.25
CA LYS A 117 -5.24 -13.67 1.50
C LYS A 117 -4.39 -14.00 2.73
N TRP A 118 -3.22 -13.35 2.87
CA TRP A 118 -2.33 -13.54 4.01
C TRP A 118 -2.99 -13.11 5.32
N MET A 119 -3.67 -11.96 5.33
CA MET A 119 -4.38 -11.41 6.49
C MET A 119 -5.54 -12.32 6.92
N ASN A 120 -6.36 -12.80 5.98
CA ASN A 120 -7.47 -13.71 6.26
C ASN A 120 -7.01 -15.09 6.78
N ASN A 121 -5.79 -15.52 6.44
CA ASN A 121 -5.22 -16.76 6.98
C ASN A 121 -4.68 -16.59 8.40
N LYS A 122 -4.44 -15.37 8.84
CA LYS A 122 -3.81 -15.10 10.14
C LYS A 122 -4.76 -14.53 11.17
N TYR A 123 -5.74 -13.72 10.78
CA TYR A 123 -6.66 -13.03 11.70
C TYR A 123 -8.11 -13.45 11.45
N ASP A 124 -8.87 -13.60 12.53
CA ASP A 124 -10.23 -14.16 12.49
C ASP A 124 -11.28 -13.22 11.88
N ASN A 125 -11.09 -11.90 11.99
CA ASN A 125 -12.09 -10.90 11.65
C ASN A 125 -11.56 -9.85 10.68
N VAL A 126 -11.17 -10.28 9.48
CA VAL A 126 -10.74 -9.40 8.40
C VAL A 126 -11.89 -9.14 7.43
N VAL A 127 -12.15 -7.87 7.16
CA VAL A 127 -13.12 -7.43 6.15
C VAL A 127 -12.37 -6.68 5.09
N GLY A 128 -12.34 -7.19 3.87
CA GLY A 128 -11.80 -6.50 2.69
C GLY A 128 -12.91 -5.97 1.80
N SER A 129 -12.61 -4.95 1.01
CA SER A 129 -13.46 -4.45 -0.06
C SER A 129 -12.64 -3.86 -1.19
N GLU A 130 -13.29 -3.70 -2.35
CA GLU A 130 -12.72 -3.05 -3.54
C GLU A 130 -13.62 -1.87 -3.93
N CYS A 131 -13.05 -0.90 -4.65
CA CYS A 131 -13.83 0.15 -5.28
C CYS A 131 -13.94 -0.15 -6.78
N PHE A 132 -15.17 -0.26 -7.30
CA PHE A 132 -15.40 -0.46 -8.71
C PHE A 132 -15.78 0.85 -9.38
N GLU A 133 -15.03 1.27 -10.41
CA GLU A 133 -15.41 2.39 -11.25
C GLU A 133 -16.60 2.02 -12.17
N ASP A 134 -16.63 0.75 -12.60
CA ASP A 134 -17.71 0.22 -13.47
C ASP A 134 -18.64 -0.67 -12.63
N ASP A 135 -19.81 -0.14 -12.30
CA ASP A 135 -20.87 -0.83 -11.54
C ASP A 135 -21.84 -1.63 -12.43
N THR A 136 -21.47 -1.87 -13.70
CA THR A 136 -22.31 -2.63 -14.62
C THR A 136 -22.50 -4.08 -14.16
N LEU A 137 -23.69 -4.64 -14.47
CA LEU A 137 -24.01 -6.04 -14.16
C LEU A 137 -22.98 -7.00 -14.80
N MET A 138 -22.53 -6.69 -16.03
CA MET A 138 -21.55 -7.51 -16.74
C MET A 138 -20.19 -7.53 -16.04
N HIS A 139 -19.75 -6.39 -15.51
CA HIS A 139 -18.52 -6.30 -14.74
C HIS A 139 -18.61 -7.12 -13.44
N LYS A 140 -19.71 -6.98 -12.71
CA LYS A 140 -20.01 -7.77 -11.49
C LYS A 140 -20.00 -9.28 -11.76
N ILE A 141 -20.60 -9.73 -12.87
CA ILE A 141 -20.58 -11.16 -13.26
C ILE A 141 -19.15 -11.63 -13.55
N LYS A 142 -18.35 -10.86 -14.30
CA LYS A 142 -16.95 -11.20 -14.58
C LYS A 142 -16.14 -11.35 -13.31
N LEU A 143 -16.31 -10.43 -12.34
CA LEU A 143 -15.63 -10.51 -11.06
C LEU A 143 -16.07 -11.73 -10.25
N LEU A 144 -17.38 -12.03 -10.25
CA LEU A 144 -17.95 -13.19 -9.56
C LEU A 144 -17.35 -14.49 -10.10
N VAL A 145 -17.27 -14.64 -11.42
CA VAL A 145 -16.65 -15.81 -12.05
C VAL A 145 -15.15 -15.91 -11.76
N LYS A 146 -14.43 -14.78 -11.86
CA LYS A 146 -12.96 -14.75 -11.65
C LYS A 146 -12.54 -15.10 -10.22
N TYR A 147 -13.34 -14.70 -9.24
CA TYR A 147 -12.98 -14.80 -7.81
C TYR A 147 -13.86 -15.77 -7.01
N PHE A 148 -14.73 -16.55 -7.70
CA PHE A 148 -15.55 -17.58 -7.05
C PHE A 148 -14.70 -18.53 -6.15
N PRO A 149 -15.17 -18.91 -4.96
CA PRO A 149 -16.47 -18.61 -4.34
C PRO A 149 -16.53 -17.27 -3.56
N SER A 150 -15.49 -16.48 -3.55
CA SER A 150 -15.40 -15.24 -2.76
C SER A 150 -16.25 -14.14 -3.39
N LYS A 151 -17.26 -13.66 -2.67
CA LYS A 151 -18.01 -12.47 -3.08
C LYS A 151 -17.18 -11.22 -2.80
N ILE A 152 -16.82 -10.47 -3.85
CA ILE A 152 -16.12 -9.20 -3.69
C ILE A 152 -17.12 -8.14 -3.20
N LYS A 153 -16.76 -7.45 -2.11
CA LYS A 153 -17.55 -6.37 -1.54
C LYS A 153 -17.12 -5.05 -2.17
N HIS A 154 -18.11 -4.27 -2.63
CA HIS A 154 -17.86 -2.90 -3.07
C HIS A 154 -17.97 -1.94 -1.90
N GLN A 155 -17.02 -1.00 -1.78
CA GLN A 155 -17.08 0.14 -0.87
C GLN A 155 -16.43 1.36 -1.53
N ASP A 156 -17.10 2.50 -1.42
CA ASP A 156 -16.50 3.80 -1.66
C ASP A 156 -15.96 4.33 -0.32
N LEU A 157 -14.66 4.54 -0.25
CA LEU A 157 -14.01 5.05 0.97
C LEU A 157 -14.50 6.45 1.39
N THR A 158 -15.09 7.21 0.48
CA THR A 158 -15.69 8.52 0.82
C THR A 158 -17.09 8.39 1.44
N LYS A 159 -17.68 7.19 1.43
CA LYS A 159 -19.01 6.87 1.98
C LYS A 159 -19.10 5.39 2.35
N LEU A 160 -18.37 4.99 3.40
CA LEU A 160 -18.34 3.62 3.86
C LEU A 160 -19.71 3.16 4.42
N ASN A 161 -20.19 2.03 3.93
CA ASN A 161 -21.44 1.43 4.42
C ASN A 161 -21.20 0.54 5.65
N PHE A 162 -20.53 1.11 6.67
CA PHE A 162 -20.30 0.49 7.97
C PHE A 162 -20.80 1.42 9.06
N ASN A 163 -21.19 0.83 10.20
CA ASN A 163 -21.49 1.61 11.41
C ASN A 163 -20.22 2.28 11.93
N SER A 164 -20.38 3.33 12.74
CA SER A 164 -19.28 3.96 13.46
C SER A 164 -18.67 2.99 14.49
N ASP A 165 -17.41 3.22 14.85
CA ASP A 165 -16.74 2.59 15.99
C ASP A 165 -16.71 1.05 15.97
N ILE A 166 -16.52 0.44 14.78
CA ILE A 166 -16.55 -1.03 14.67
C ILE A 166 -15.18 -1.68 14.43
N PHE A 167 -14.20 -0.98 13.84
CA PHE A 167 -12.90 -1.55 13.53
C PHE A 167 -11.82 -1.17 14.54
N ASN A 168 -11.01 -2.14 14.94
CA ASN A 168 -9.81 -1.90 15.73
C ASN A 168 -8.70 -1.30 14.86
N TYR A 169 -8.64 -1.75 13.58
CA TYR A 169 -7.63 -1.32 12.63
C TYR A 169 -8.25 -1.14 11.24
N VAL A 170 -7.73 -0.13 10.51
CA VAL A 170 -7.92 0.02 9.07
C VAL A 170 -6.56 -0.03 8.41
N LEU A 171 -6.41 -0.85 7.37
CA LEU A 171 -5.20 -1.00 6.57
C LEU A 171 -5.48 -0.57 5.13
N SER A 172 -4.66 0.35 4.61
CA SER A 172 -4.84 0.92 3.27
C SER A 172 -3.48 1.15 2.62
N PHE A 173 -3.15 0.44 1.56
CA PHE A 173 -1.84 0.53 0.96
C PHE A 173 -1.93 0.95 -0.51
N ASP A 174 -1.30 2.11 -0.82
CA ASP A 174 -1.31 2.74 -2.13
C ASP A 174 -2.73 2.84 -2.70
N CYS A 175 -3.61 3.55 -1.96
CA CYS A 175 -5.03 3.69 -2.28
C CYS A 175 -5.48 5.15 -2.23
N PHE A 176 -5.09 5.94 -1.22
CA PHE A 176 -5.59 7.31 -1.03
C PHE A 176 -5.21 8.27 -2.16
N GLU A 177 -4.10 8.05 -2.84
CA GLU A 177 -3.69 8.81 -4.01
C GLU A 177 -4.64 8.69 -5.20
N HIS A 178 -5.47 7.65 -5.22
CA HIS A 178 -6.48 7.37 -6.24
C HIS A 178 -7.85 7.98 -5.93
N ILE A 179 -8.02 8.57 -4.74
CA ILE A 179 -9.31 9.10 -4.29
C ILE A 179 -9.32 10.62 -4.43
N PRO A 180 -10.12 11.19 -5.35
CA PRO A 180 -10.18 12.65 -5.55
C PRO A 180 -10.49 13.41 -4.26
N GLN A 181 -11.36 12.85 -3.42
CA GLN A 181 -11.77 13.43 -2.13
C GLN A 181 -11.13 12.67 -0.95
N TYR A 182 -9.81 12.40 -0.99
CA TYR A 182 -9.13 11.60 0.02
C TYR A 182 -9.35 12.11 1.47
N LYS A 183 -9.52 13.42 1.68
CA LYS A 183 -9.84 13.98 3.00
C LYS A 183 -11.20 13.51 3.52
N LYS A 184 -12.18 13.33 2.61
CA LYS A 184 -13.49 12.77 2.97
C LYS A 184 -13.36 11.29 3.30
N ALA A 185 -12.55 10.55 2.53
CA ALA A 185 -12.23 9.15 2.83
C ALA A 185 -11.56 8.99 4.21
N LEU A 186 -10.60 9.86 4.56
CA LEU A 186 -9.99 9.85 5.90
C LEU A 186 -11.00 10.11 7.01
N LYS A 187 -11.98 11.00 6.81
CA LYS A 187 -13.09 11.22 7.80
C LYS A 187 -13.95 9.98 7.98
N GLU A 188 -14.27 9.26 6.90
CA GLU A 188 -15.02 8.01 6.97
C GLU A 188 -14.22 6.89 7.64
N VAL A 189 -12.93 6.78 7.33
CA VAL A 189 -12.04 5.85 8.03
C VAL A 189 -11.98 6.17 9.53
N PHE A 190 -11.88 7.44 9.90
CA PHE A 190 -11.93 7.86 11.31
C PHE A 190 -13.26 7.49 11.97
N ARG A 191 -14.39 7.68 11.27
CA ARG A 191 -15.73 7.35 11.79
C ARG A 191 -15.90 5.86 12.08
N VAL A 192 -15.40 4.99 11.22
CA VAL A 192 -15.55 3.52 11.39
C VAL A 192 -14.54 2.91 12.36
N LEU A 193 -13.46 3.63 12.68
CA LEU A 193 -12.49 3.21 13.70
C LEU A 193 -13.07 3.38 15.09
N LYS A 194 -12.89 2.37 15.94
CA LYS A 194 -13.18 2.47 17.37
C LYS A 194 -12.38 3.58 18.04
N PRO A 195 -12.79 4.10 19.20
CA PRO A 195 -11.92 4.88 20.06
C PRO A 195 -10.58 4.14 20.27
N ASN A 196 -9.45 4.83 20.07
CA ASN A 196 -8.09 4.28 20.04
C ASN A 196 -7.79 3.29 18.90
N GLY A 197 -8.70 3.06 17.97
CA GLY A 197 -8.45 2.36 16.73
C GLY A 197 -7.36 3.06 15.89
N LYS A 198 -6.70 2.33 14.99
CA LYS A 198 -5.55 2.87 14.26
C LYS A 198 -5.69 2.62 12.77
N LEU A 199 -5.30 3.64 11.99
CA LEU A 199 -5.09 3.53 10.55
C LEU A 199 -3.60 3.31 10.29
N LEU A 200 -3.27 2.28 9.51
CA LEU A 200 -1.96 2.12 8.86
C LEU A 200 -2.16 2.25 7.37
N PHE A 201 -1.47 3.18 6.74
CA PHE A 201 -1.55 3.34 5.30
C PHE A 201 -0.19 3.63 4.67
N SER A 202 -0.05 3.34 3.40
CA SER A 202 1.04 3.80 2.57
C SER A 202 0.49 4.53 1.35
N VAL A 203 1.27 5.47 0.85
CA VAL A 203 1.03 6.22 -0.38
C VAL A 203 2.36 6.52 -1.05
N PRO A 204 2.42 6.71 -2.37
CA PRO A 204 3.58 7.33 -3.01
C PRO A 204 3.84 8.70 -2.41
N PHE A 205 5.07 8.91 -1.96
CA PHE A 205 5.46 10.12 -1.25
C PHE A 205 6.72 10.72 -1.89
N ASP A 206 6.65 11.99 -2.29
CA ASP A 206 7.83 12.71 -2.76
C ASP A 206 8.63 13.24 -1.57
N LEU A 207 9.76 12.60 -1.34
CA LEU A 207 10.68 12.93 -0.24
C LEU A 207 11.33 14.33 -0.37
N ASN A 208 11.27 14.94 -1.54
CA ASN A 208 11.90 16.23 -1.84
C ASN A 208 10.89 17.38 -1.91
N SER A 209 9.59 17.09 -1.92
CA SER A 209 8.53 18.09 -2.00
C SER A 209 7.94 18.41 -0.63
N GLN A 210 7.76 19.70 -0.33
CA GLN A 210 7.01 20.13 0.85
C GLN A 210 5.50 20.09 0.64
N SER A 211 5.04 20.18 -0.62
CA SER A 211 3.62 20.24 -0.96
C SER A 211 3.17 19.03 -1.76
N ASN A 212 1.88 18.73 -1.67
CA ASN A 212 1.26 17.73 -2.52
C ASN A 212 1.18 18.24 -3.95
N LEU A 213 1.51 17.39 -4.92
CA LEU A 213 1.22 17.62 -6.32
C LEU A 213 -0.18 17.08 -6.64
N VAL A 214 -1.08 17.96 -7.08
CA VAL A 214 -2.40 17.56 -7.61
C VAL A 214 -2.22 17.22 -9.09
N ARG A 215 -2.44 15.96 -9.46
CA ARG A 215 -2.23 15.47 -10.83
C ARG A 215 -3.50 15.53 -11.68
N ALA A 216 -4.65 15.34 -11.05
CA ALA A 216 -5.96 15.45 -11.69
C ALA A 216 -7.02 15.94 -10.70
N THR A 217 -8.09 16.48 -11.23
CA THR A 217 -9.29 16.90 -10.48
C THR A 217 -10.54 16.38 -11.17
N ILE A 218 -11.65 16.33 -10.46
CA ILE A 218 -12.98 16.11 -11.05
C ILE A 218 -13.74 17.44 -11.03
N SER A 219 -14.19 17.89 -12.19
CA SER A 219 -15.06 19.06 -12.38
C SER A 219 -16.23 18.67 -13.26
N GLU A 220 -17.44 18.96 -12.80
CA GLU A 220 -18.69 18.65 -13.53
C GLU A 220 -18.83 17.17 -13.96
N GLY A 221 -18.27 16.26 -13.15
CA GLY A 221 -18.28 14.82 -13.41
C GLY A 221 -17.17 14.34 -14.37
N GLU A 222 -16.35 15.24 -14.90
CA GLU A 222 -15.26 14.91 -15.82
C GLU A 222 -13.89 15.01 -15.14
N ILE A 223 -12.98 14.11 -15.53
CA ILE A 223 -11.59 14.13 -15.06
C ILE A 223 -10.78 15.15 -15.85
N LYS A 224 -10.28 16.18 -15.16
CA LYS A 224 -9.34 17.15 -15.71
C LYS A 224 -7.93 16.83 -15.26
N HIS A 225 -7.06 16.45 -16.18
CA HIS A 225 -5.63 16.23 -15.91
C HIS A 225 -4.88 17.56 -15.80
N LEU A 226 -4.14 17.74 -14.72
CA LEU A 226 -3.29 18.91 -14.47
C LEU A 226 -1.82 18.65 -14.80
N THR A 227 -1.44 17.36 -14.85
CA THR A 227 -0.12 16.89 -15.27
C THR A 227 -0.30 15.67 -16.17
N THR A 228 0.79 15.13 -16.72
CA THR A 228 0.76 13.84 -17.44
C THR A 228 0.09 12.78 -16.58
N PRO A 229 -0.97 12.10 -17.08
CA PRO A 229 -1.67 11.06 -16.33
C PRO A 229 -0.73 9.95 -15.86
N GLU A 230 -0.89 9.53 -14.62
CA GLU A 230 -0.17 8.41 -14.04
C GLU A 230 -1.17 7.35 -13.57
N TYR A 231 -0.97 6.10 -14.00
CA TYR A 231 -1.81 4.98 -13.65
C TYR A 231 -1.00 3.93 -12.89
N HIS A 232 -1.52 3.49 -11.76
CA HIS A 232 -0.96 2.38 -11.01
C HIS A 232 -1.67 1.07 -11.34
N GLY A 233 -0.99 -0.07 -11.10
CA GLY A 233 -1.58 -1.37 -11.38
C GLY A 233 -2.81 -1.65 -10.52
N ASP A 234 -3.88 -2.14 -11.14
CA ASP A 234 -5.12 -2.53 -10.48
C ASP A 234 -5.46 -3.98 -10.88
N PRO A 235 -5.64 -4.90 -9.92
CA PRO A 235 -5.98 -6.30 -10.22
C PRO A 235 -7.36 -6.45 -10.87
N LEU A 236 -8.23 -5.44 -10.76
CA LEU A 236 -9.58 -5.46 -11.29
C LEU A 236 -9.70 -4.78 -12.66
N SER A 237 -8.78 -3.88 -13.00
CA SER A 237 -8.78 -3.11 -14.24
C SER A 237 -7.49 -3.28 -15.03
N LYS A 238 -7.60 -3.55 -16.34
CA LYS A 238 -6.43 -3.57 -17.24
C LYS A 238 -5.83 -2.17 -17.46
N LYS A 239 -6.65 -1.14 -17.32
CA LYS A 239 -6.25 0.26 -17.50
C LYS A 239 -5.44 0.78 -16.30
N GLY A 240 -5.55 0.10 -15.15
CA GLY A 240 -5.01 0.57 -13.89
C GLY A 240 -5.92 1.61 -13.23
N CYS A 241 -5.45 2.18 -12.11
CA CYS A 241 -6.12 3.21 -11.33
C CYS A 241 -5.39 4.54 -11.49
N LEU A 242 -6.11 5.62 -11.84
CA LEU A 242 -5.54 6.96 -12.01
C LEU A 242 -5.07 7.52 -10.69
N SER A 243 -3.87 8.07 -10.66
CA SER A 243 -3.35 8.82 -9.51
C SER A 243 -3.79 10.28 -9.58
N PHE A 244 -4.54 10.74 -8.59
CA PHE A 244 -4.95 12.14 -8.45
C PHE A 244 -3.91 12.97 -7.72
N TYR A 245 -3.04 12.33 -6.92
CA TYR A 245 -2.06 13.02 -6.09
C TYR A 245 -0.71 12.30 -6.08
N THR A 246 0.36 13.08 -6.04
CA THR A 246 1.64 12.68 -5.45
C THR A 246 1.78 13.43 -4.14
N LEU A 247 1.83 12.71 -3.02
CA LEU A 247 1.83 13.33 -1.70
C LEU A 247 3.23 13.83 -1.34
N GLY A 248 3.31 14.95 -0.61
CA GLY A 248 4.53 15.58 -0.15
C GLY A 248 4.47 15.89 1.36
N GLY A 249 5.42 16.66 1.86
CA GLY A 249 5.59 16.93 3.29
C GLY A 249 4.48 17.73 3.97
N SER A 250 3.49 18.21 3.24
CA SER A 250 2.27 18.87 3.78
C SER A 250 1.06 17.92 3.88
N CYS A 251 1.28 16.64 3.71
CA CYS A 251 0.27 15.60 3.78
C CYS A 251 -0.29 15.41 5.21
#